data_7105ff133409cc6230efe2e76a9b9532
#
_entry.id   7105ff133409cc6230efe2e76a9b9532
#
_cell.length_a   1.000
_cell.length_b   1.000
_cell.length_c   1.000
_cell.angle_alpha   90.00
_cell.angle_beta   90.00
_cell.angle_gamma   90.00
#
_symmetry.space_group_name_H-M   'P 1'
#
loop_
_entity.id
_entity.type
_entity.pdbx_description
1 polymer ?
#
loop_
_entity_poly.entity_id
_entity_poly.type
_entity_poly.pdbx_seq_one_letter_code
_entity_poly.pdbx_strand_id
1 'polypeptide(L)'
;MTYYNILSAYGEKLFLDKCDEAGVYGLIIPDLPYELTKKFKKEFYHHSVKIISLIAMTASDARIMQIAKNSEGFIYTVTMNATTGNSGEFHPDLKRKIEYIKKVSKIPVVAGFGIKNPEHVKDIASVADGIVIGSEIGKRIEIDSRKEFITYIKSIRTALNSF
;
A
#
# COMPACT_ATOMS: atom_id res chain seq x y z
N MET A 1 -9.39 -0.50 0.67
CA MET A 1 -8.83 0.58 1.52
C MET A 1 -9.99 1.39 2.07
N THR A 2 -9.97 1.69 3.36
CA THR A 2 -10.99 2.48 4.05
C THR A 2 -10.37 3.23 5.22
N TYR A 3 -11.07 4.23 5.78
CA TYR A 3 -10.68 4.91 7.01
C TYR A 3 -11.32 4.23 8.23
N TYR A 4 -10.64 4.32 9.38
CA TYR A 4 -11.09 3.65 10.60
C TYR A 4 -12.44 4.15 11.11
N ASN A 5 -12.74 5.44 10.97
CA ASN A 5 -14.03 6.00 11.35
C ASN A 5 -15.20 5.37 10.59
N ILE A 6 -15.02 5.03 9.31
CA ILE A 6 -16.05 4.37 8.50
C ILE A 6 -16.31 2.94 9.03
N LEU A 7 -15.22 2.22 9.28
CA LEU A 7 -15.25 0.86 9.82
C LEU A 7 -15.90 0.84 11.20
N SER A 8 -15.53 1.76 12.08
CA SER A 8 -16.09 1.90 13.43
C SER A 8 -17.57 2.31 13.41
N ALA A 9 -17.98 3.21 12.51
CA ALA A 9 -19.37 3.62 12.35
C ALA A 9 -20.27 2.49 11.83
N TYR A 10 -19.73 1.61 10.98
CA TYR A 10 -20.44 0.41 10.50
C TYR A 10 -20.57 -0.67 11.58
N GLY A 11 -19.69 -0.65 12.55
CA GLY A 11 -19.48 -1.69 13.57
C GLY A 11 -18.39 -2.67 13.15
N GLU A 12 -17.29 -2.66 13.90
CA GLU A 12 -16.05 -3.38 13.54
C GLU A 12 -16.28 -4.86 13.25
N LYS A 13 -16.98 -5.55 14.15
CA LYS A 13 -17.30 -6.98 13.96
C LYS A 13 -18.14 -7.21 12.71
N LEU A 14 -19.23 -6.46 12.55
CA LEU A 14 -20.13 -6.61 11.41
C LEU A 14 -19.42 -6.31 10.08
N PHE A 15 -18.54 -5.31 10.07
CA PHE A 15 -17.74 -4.98 8.89
C PHE A 15 -16.80 -6.15 8.51
N LEU A 16 -16.13 -6.76 9.49
CA LEU A 16 -15.24 -7.89 9.25
C LEU A 16 -16.00 -9.15 8.84
N ASP A 17 -17.16 -9.43 9.45
CA ASP A 17 -18.06 -10.51 9.01
C ASP A 17 -18.40 -10.34 7.50
N LYS A 18 -18.74 -9.13 7.07
CA LYS A 18 -19.03 -8.83 5.66
C LYS A 18 -17.80 -8.93 4.76
N CYS A 19 -16.62 -8.60 5.27
CA CYS A 19 -15.38 -8.80 4.54
C CYS A 19 -15.11 -10.30 4.30
N ASP A 20 -15.28 -11.14 5.31
CA ASP A 20 -15.12 -12.59 5.19
C ASP A 20 -16.14 -13.18 4.21
N GLU A 21 -17.43 -12.80 4.31
CA GLU A 21 -18.47 -13.22 3.37
C GLU A 21 -18.16 -12.82 1.92
N ALA A 22 -17.57 -11.64 1.70
CA ALA A 22 -17.22 -11.12 0.39
C ALA A 22 -15.85 -11.63 -0.13
N GLY A 23 -15.12 -12.41 0.66
CA GLY A 23 -13.79 -12.91 0.30
C GLY A 23 -12.71 -11.82 0.26
N VAL A 24 -12.84 -10.77 1.08
CA VAL A 24 -11.85 -9.70 1.19
C VAL A 24 -10.58 -10.24 1.84
N TYR A 25 -9.47 -10.23 1.11
CA TYR A 25 -8.19 -10.73 1.59
C TYR A 25 -7.57 -9.86 2.69
N GLY A 26 -7.68 -8.54 2.58
CA GLY A 26 -7.06 -7.64 3.54
C GLY A 26 -7.59 -6.21 3.47
N LEU A 27 -7.43 -5.48 4.55
CA LEU A 27 -7.82 -4.09 4.71
C LEU A 27 -6.59 -3.20 4.85
N ILE A 28 -6.56 -2.11 4.10
CA ILE A 28 -5.62 -1.00 4.27
C ILE A 28 -6.38 0.11 4.99
N ILE A 29 -5.95 0.45 6.21
CA ILE A 29 -6.57 1.46 7.07
C ILE A 29 -5.49 2.50 7.43
N PRO A 30 -5.34 3.57 6.61
CA PRO A 30 -4.21 4.50 6.73
C PRO A 30 -4.13 5.27 8.05
N ASP A 31 -5.27 5.49 8.69
CA ASP A 31 -5.41 6.23 9.94
C ASP A 31 -5.46 5.33 11.19
N LEU A 32 -5.24 4.00 11.05
CA LEU A 32 -5.12 3.08 12.18
C LEU A 32 -3.65 2.96 12.63
N PRO A 33 -3.26 3.52 13.80
CA PRO A 33 -1.92 3.42 14.31
C PRO A 33 -1.49 1.97 14.57
N TYR A 34 -0.21 1.67 14.39
CA TYR A 34 0.34 0.33 14.60
C TYR A 34 0.00 -0.27 15.97
N GLU A 35 0.00 0.53 17.02
CA GLU A 35 -0.33 0.10 18.38
C GLU A 35 -1.79 -0.37 18.49
N LEU A 36 -2.69 0.35 17.84
CA LEU A 36 -4.11 -0.03 17.77
C LEU A 36 -4.33 -1.22 16.84
N THR A 37 -3.56 -1.35 15.76
CA THR A 37 -3.60 -2.52 14.87
C THR A 37 -3.36 -3.82 15.64
N LYS A 38 -2.40 -3.84 16.58
CA LYS A 38 -2.15 -5.02 17.42
C LYS A 38 -3.35 -5.40 18.29
N LYS A 39 -4.00 -4.41 18.90
CA LYS A 39 -5.20 -4.62 19.71
C LYS A 39 -6.33 -5.14 18.84
N PHE A 40 -6.57 -4.49 17.72
CA PHE A 40 -7.59 -4.86 16.74
C PHE A 40 -7.43 -6.31 16.26
N LYS A 41 -6.22 -6.70 15.84
CA LYS A 41 -5.92 -8.08 15.43
C LYS A 41 -6.15 -9.11 16.54
N LYS A 42 -5.82 -8.77 17.79
CA LYS A 42 -6.06 -9.67 18.93
C LYS A 42 -7.55 -9.84 19.22
N GLU A 43 -8.33 -8.77 19.08
CA GLU A 43 -9.78 -8.79 19.33
C GLU A 43 -10.51 -9.57 18.23
N PHE A 44 -10.09 -9.40 16.98
CA PHE A 44 -10.73 -9.99 15.81
C PHE A 44 -9.92 -11.12 15.15
N TYR A 45 -9.17 -11.89 15.95
CA TYR A 45 -8.21 -12.91 15.47
C TYR A 45 -8.85 -14.06 14.67
N HIS A 46 -10.16 -14.27 14.79
CA HIS A 46 -10.91 -15.33 14.12
C HIS A 46 -11.32 -14.98 12.70
N HIS A 47 -11.19 -13.71 12.28
CA HIS A 47 -11.46 -13.30 10.91
C HIS A 47 -10.27 -13.63 10.00
N SER A 48 -10.56 -13.98 8.75
CA SER A 48 -9.54 -14.29 7.72
C SER A 48 -8.89 -13.03 7.15
N VAL A 49 -9.54 -11.89 7.29
CA VAL A 49 -9.14 -10.59 6.75
C VAL A 49 -7.84 -10.08 7.40
N LYS A 50 -6.83 -9.80 6.59
CA LYS A 50 -5.54 -9.29 7.06
C LYS A 50 -5.55 -7.77 7.18
N ILE A 51 -4.90 -7.23 8.20
CA ILE A 51 -4.69 -5.80 8.32
C ILE A 51 -3.32 -5.45 7.72
N ILE A 52 -3.35 -4.86 6.54
CA ILE A 52 -2.16 -4.52 5.77
C ILE A 52 -1.44 -3.34 6.43
N SER A 53 -0.18 -3.55 6.79
CA SER A 53 0.61 -2.53 7.46
C SER A 53 1.11 -1.47 6.48
N LEU A 54 0.95 -0.17 6.85
CA LEU A 54 1.56 0.94 6.14
C LEU A 54 2.88 1.35 6.80
N ILE A 55 3.89 1.62 5.97
CA ILE A 55 5.16 2.20 6.42
C ILE A 55 5.41 3.48 5.62
N ALA A 56 5.45 4.61 6.34
CA ALA A 56 5.80 5.90 5.76
C ALA A 56 7.33 6.06 5.62
N MET A 57 7.77 6.82 4.62
CA MET A 57 9.20 7.11 4.42
C MET A 57 9.84 7.90 5.57
N THR A 58 9.04 8.58 6.39
CA THR A 58 9.50 9.27 7.60
C THR A 58 9.75 8.35 8.80
N ALA A 59 9.35 7.06 8.72
CA ALA A 59 9.56 6.11 9.81
C ALA A 59 11.05 5.85 10.06
N SER A 60 11.45 5.78 11.33
CA SER A 60 12.79 5.37 11.72
C SER A 60 13.02 3.87 11.45
N ASP A 61 14.28 3.46 11.32
CA ASP A 61 14.62 2.04 11.08
C ASP A 61 14.11 1.12 12.21
N ALA A 62 14.14 1.59 13.47
CA ALA A 62 13.56 0.88 14.60
C ALA A 62 12.04 0.67 14.45
N ARG A 63 11.32 1.72 14.00
CA ARG A 63 9.88 1.66 13.74
C ARG A 63 9.56 0.72 12.58
N ILE A 64 10.32 0.81 11.50
CA ILE A 64 10.21 -0.09 10.34
C ILE A 64 10.36 -1.55 10.80
N MET A 65 11.40 -1.88 11.54
CA MET A 65 11.63 -3.23 12.06
C MET A 65 10.47 -3.72 12.93
N GLN A 66 9.94 -2.87 13.81
CA GLN A 66 8.82 -3.20 14.69
C GLN A 66 7.56 -3.53 13.89
N ILE A 67 7.23 -2.72 12.88
CA ILE A 67 6.05 -2.93 12.03
C ILE A 67 6.25 -4.16 11.15
N ALA A 68 7.38 -4.26 10.44
CA ALA A 68 7.64 -5.31 9.47
C ALA A 68 7.58 -6.73 10.07
N LYS A 69 8.11 -6.91 11.30
CA LYS A 69 8.08 -8.21 12.00
C LYS A 69 6.66 -8.70 12.35
N ASN A 70 5.69 -7.80 12.44
CA ASN A 70 4.33 -8.10 12.85
C ASN A 70 3.30 -7.91 11.72
N SER A 71 3.80 -7.63 10.51
CA SER A 71 2.96 -7.44 9.32
C SER A 71 2.48 -8.76 8.74
N GLU A 72 1.37 -8.71 8.03
CA GLU A 72 0.77 -9.85 7.33
C GLU A 72 0.30 -9.45 5.92
N GLY A 73 0.12 -10.44 5.06
CA GLY A 73 -0.25 -10.21 3.66
C GLY A 73 0.90 -9.59 2.88
N PHE A 74 0.98 -8.27 2.88
CA PHE A 74 2.10 -7.50 2.32
C PHE A 74 2.30 -6.21 3.12
N ILE A 75 3.44 -5.54 2.93
CA ILE A 75 3.70 -4.22 3.49
C ILE A 75 3.46 -3.18 2.41
N TYR A 76 2.68 -2.16 2.72
CA TYR A 76 2.42 -1.03 1.85
C TYR A 76 3.35 0.14 2.22
N THR A 77 4.25 0.52 1.32
CA THR A 77 5.15 1.67 1.53
C THR A 77 4.61 2.91 0.83
N VAL A 78 4.54 4.02 1.56
CA VAL A 78 4.11 5.33 1.04
C VAL A 78 5.31 6.04 0.46
N THR A 79 5.36 6.21 -0.86
CA THR A 79 6.54 6.67 -1.61
C THR A 79 6.80 8.17 -1.57
N MET A 80 5.77 8.97 -1.23
CA MET A 80 5.86 10.44 -1.24
C MET A 80 5.92 11.02 0.17
N ASN A 81 6.61 12.15 0.30
CA ASN A 81 6.45 13.02 1.47
C ASN A 81 5.12 13.77 1.36
N ALA A 82 4.22 13.55 2.32
CA ALA A 82 2.93 14.26 2.41
C ALA A 82 3.06 15.78 2.66
N THR A 83 4.27 16.26 2.93
CA THR A 83 4.53 17.63 3.40
C THR A 83 5.03 18.61 2.34
N THR A 84 5.32 18.17 1.13
CA THR A 84 5.81 19.10 0.10
C THR A 84 4.82 19.14 -1.06
N GLY A 85 4.17 20.29 -1.24
CA GLY A 85 3.38 20.66 -2.41
C GLY A 85 4.19 20.72 -3.71
N ASN A 86 5.29 19.98 -3.81
CA ASN A 86 6.17 19.85 -4.94
C ASN A 86 5.96 18.51 -5.66
N SER A 87 5.39 18.63 -6.82
CA SER A 87 5.73 17.95 -8.07
C SER A 87 6.27 16.52 -8.01
N GLY A 88 5.51 15.54 -7.54
CA GLY A 88 5.66 14.15 -8.01
C GLY A 88 7.03 13.47 -7.82
N GLU A 89 7.95 14.04 -7.05
CA GLU A 89 9.26 13.42 -6.76
C GLU A 89 9.16 12.45 -5.60
N PHE A 90 9.78 11.29 -5.75
CA PHE A 90 9.88 10.30 -4.69
C PHE A 90 10.83 10.77 -3.58
N HIS A 91 10.60 10.25 -2.38
CA HIS A 91 11.51 10.52 -1.26
C HIS A 91 12.94 10.07 -1.62
N PRO A 92 13.99 10.88 -1.37
CA PRO A 92 15.36 10.54 -1.75
C PRO A 92 15.84 9.21 -1.15
N ASP A 93 15.39 8.86 0.05
CA ASP A 93 15.71 7.60 0.72
C ASP A 93 14.80 6.42 0.33
N LEU A 94 13.91 6.57 -0.65
CA LEU A 94 12.91 5.57 -0.97
C LEU A 94 13.51 4.18 -1.20
N LYS A 95 14.50 4.08 -2.09
CA LYS A 95 15.13 2.80 -2.44
C LYS A 95 15.77 2.15 -1.22
N ARG A 96 16.59 2.90 -0.48
CA ARG A 96 17.24 2.42 0.75
C ARG A 96 16.22 1.89 1.78
N LYS A 97 15.12 2.61 1.96
CA LYS A 97 14.09 2.19 2.93
C LYS A 97 13.33 0.96 2.47
N ILE A 98 12.97 0.86 1.20
CA ILE A 98 12.33 -0.34 0.66
C ILE A 98 13.25 -1.56 0.82
N GLU A 99 14.53 -1.43 0.46
CA GLU A 99 15.52 -2.50 0.66
C GLU A 99 15.65 -2.90 2.14
N TYR A 100 15.68 -1.92 3.04
CA TYR A 100 15.71 -2.20 4.47
C TYR A 100 14.43 -2.93 4.96
N ILE A 101 13.25 -2.50 4.50
CA ILE A 101 11.98 -3.17 4.83
C ILE A 101 12.02 -4.63 4.32
N LYS A 102 12.46 -4.85 3.08
CA LYS A 102 12.60 -6.21 2.51
C LYS A 102 13.59 -7.07 3.30
N LYS A 103 14.67 -6.51 3.79
CA LYS A 103 15.65 -7.23 4.62
C LYS A 103 15.08 -7.70 5.94
N VAL A 104 14.17 -6.94 6.56
CA VAL A 104 13.61 -7.24 7.88
C VAL A 104 12.22 -7.90 7.83
N SER A 105 11.59 -7.90 6.65
CA SER A 105 10.28 -8.50 6.38
C SER A 105 10.42 -9.91 5.79
N LYS A 106 9.42 -10.76 6.04
CA LYS A 106 9.25 -12.08 5.39
C LYS A 106 8.13 -12.09 4.35
N ILE A 107 7.47 -10.96 4.13
CA ILE A 107 6.32 -10.82 3.23
C ILE A 107 6.62 -9.75 2.18
N PRO A 108 5.91 -9.77 1.03
CA PRO A 108 6.15 -8.82 -0.05
C PRO A 108 6.03 -7.37 0.38
N VAL A 109 6.82 -6.51 -0.23
CA VAL A 109 6.83 -5.06 -0.01
C VAL A 109 6.35 -4.36 -1.28
N VAL A 110 5.24 -3.66 -1.16
CA VAL A 110 4.56 -2.99 -2.27
C VAL A 110 4.67 -1.47 -2.08
N ALA A 111 5.01 -0.77 -3.14
CA ALA A 111 5.15 0.68 -3.13
C ALA A 111 3.94 1.36 -3.78
N GLY A 112 3.44 2.43 -3.16
CA GLY A 112 2.31 3.20 -3.68
C GLY A 112 2.38 4.67 -3.30
N PHE A 113 1.45 5.47 -3.84
CA PHE A 113 1.40 6.92 -3.85
C PHE A 113 2.33 7.59 -4.87
N GLY A 114 1.74 8.43 -5.71
CA GLY A 114 2.47 9.25 -6.68
C GLY A 114 2.96 8.53 -7.92
N ILE A 115 2.75 7.23 -8.07
CA ILE A 115 3.11 6.47 -9.26
C ILE A 115 2.08 6.76 -10.37
N LYS A 116 2.55 7.26 -11.51
CA LYS A 116 1.66 7.75 -12.58
C LYS A 116 2.01 7.23 -13.98
N ASN A 117 3.27 6.90 -14.21
CA ASN A 117 3.79 6.59 -15.54
C ASN A 117 4.82 5.45 -15.50
N PRO A 118 5.21 4.88 -16.66
CA PRO A 118 6.18 3.80 -16.74
C PRO A 118 7.58 4.13 -16.16
N GLU A 119 8.01 5.40 -16.22
CA GLU A 119 9.29 5.85 -15.67
C GLU A 119 9.28 5.71 -14.15
N HIS A 120 8.24 6.18 -13.47
CA HIS A 120 8.04 6.00 -12.03
C HIS A 120 8.01 4.51 -11.64
N VAL A 121 7.41 3.67 -12.50
CA VAL A 121 7.39 2.22 -12.27
C VAL A 121 8.78 1.63 -12.30
N LYS A 122 9.60 1.98 -13.32
CA LYS A 122 10.98 1.50 -13.45
C LYS A 122 11.84 1.86 -12.26
N ASP A 123 11.70 3.08 -11.75
CA ASP A 123 12.45 3.54 -10.57
C ASP A 123 12.19 2.70 -9.32
N ILE A 124 10.98 2.19 -9.16
CA ILE A 124 10.54 1.47 -7.98
C ILE A 124 10.63 -0.04 -8.15
N ALA A 125 10.35 -0.56 -9.34
CA ALA A 125 10.30 -1.98 -9.62
C ALA A 125 11.64 -2.71 -9.38
N SER A 126 12.75 -1.96 -9.43
CA SER A 126 14.08 -2.50 -9.11
C SER A 126 14.25 -2.89 -7.64
N VAL A 127 13.43 -2.35 -6.73
CA VAL A 127 13.58 -2.55 -5.28
C VAL A 127 12.32 -3.11 -4.60
N ALA A 128 11.11 -2.80 -5.09
CA ALA A 128 9.85 -3.27 -4.52
C ALA A 128 9.37 -4.57 -5.17
N ASP A 129 8.57 -5.36 -4.47
CA ASP A 129 7.96 -6.60 -5.00
C ASP A 129 6.69 -6.32 -5.82
N GLY A 130 6.17 -5.10 -5.75
CA GLY A 130 5.00 -4.65 -6.50
C GLY A 130 4.71 -3.17 -6.32
N ILE A 131 3.73 -2.69 -7.09
CA ILE A 131 3.28 -1.30 -7.03
C ILE A 131 1.77 -1.21 -6.87
N VAL A 132 1.31 -0.09 -6.31
CA VAL A 132 -0.12 0.28 -6.27
C VAL A 132 -0.31 1.62 -6.97
N ILE A 133 -1.21 1.67 -7.93
CA ILE A 133 -1.64 2.89 -8.62
C ILE A 133 -3.14 3.05 -8.38
N GLY A 134 -3.53 4.11 -7.67
CA GLY A 134 -4.94 4.42 -7.38
C GLY A 134 -5.43 5.62 -8.17
N SER A 135 -5.10 6.84 -7.72
CA SER A 135 -5.65 8.09 -8.24
C SER A 135 -5.45 8.29 -9.75
N GLU A 136 -4.30 7.86 -10.30
CA GLU A 136 -4.07 7.97 -11.74
C GLU A 136 -4.97 7.03 -12.54
N ILE A 137 -5.21 5.81 -12.06
CA ILE A 137 -6.15 4.88 -12.69
C ILE A 137 -7.57 5.45 -12.64
N GLY A 138 -8.02 5.96 -11.47
CA GLY A 138 -9.33 6.58 -11.32
C GLY A 138 -9.52 7.75 -12.31
N LYS A 139 -8.55 8.66 -12.36
CA LYS A 139 -8.56 9.80 -13.31
C LYS A 139 -8.66 9.32 -14.76
N ARG A 140 -7.88 8.32 -15.15
CA ARG A 140 -7.88 7.82 -16.53
C ARG A 140 -9.17 7.13 -16.93
N ILE A 141 -9.83 6.44 -16.00
CA ILE A 141 -11.14 5.84 -16.25
C ILE A 141 -12.18 6.91 -16.63
N GLU A 142 -12.05 8.13 -16.05
CA GLU A 142 -12.98 9.22 -16.31
C GLU A 142 -12.72 9.95 -17.65
N ILE A 143 -11.47 10.04 -18.09
CA ILE A 143 -11.07 10.90 -19.21
C ILE A 143 -10.60 10.16 -20.46
N ASP A 144 -10.03 8.94 -20.31
CA ASP A 144 -9.46 8.19 -21.43
C ASP A 144 -10.55 7.40 -22.18
N SER A 145 -10.39 7.24 -23.48
CA SER A 145 -11.09 6.19 -24.20
C SER A 145 -10.64 4.80 -23.70
N ARG A 146 -11.48 3.78 -23.90
CA ARG A 146 -11.13 2.39 -23.54
C ARG A 146 -9.80 1.95 -24.15
N LYS A 147 -9.49 2.37 -25.37
CA LYS A 147 -8.23 2.04 -26.07
C LYS A 147 -7.03 2.68 -25.39
N GLU A 148 -7.11 3.95 -25.04
CA GLU A 148 -6.06 4.70 -24.35
C GLU A 148 -5.80 4.13 -22.96
N PHE A 149 -6.86 3.86 -22.21
CA PHE A 149 -6.75 3.24 -20.88
C PHE A 149 -6.05 1.87 -20.94
N ILE A 150 -6.45 0.99 -21.88
CA ILE A 150 -5.79 -0.31 -22.07
C ILE A 150 -4.31 -0.12 -22.45
N THR A 151 -3.99 0.84 -23.30
CA THR A 151 -2.61 1.15 -23.71
C THR A 151 -1.78 1.59 -22.50
N TYR A 152 -2.34 2.45 -21.67
CA TYR A 152 -1.68 2.86 -20.43
C TYR A 152 -1.42 1.67 -19.48
N ILE A 153 -2.42 0.84 -19.21
CA ILE A 153 -2.24 -0.34 -18.33
C ILE A 153 -1.17 -1.31 -18.89
N LYS A 154 -1.15 -1.51 -20.21
CA LYS A 154 -0.11 -2.32 -20.86
C LYS A 154 1.28 -1.71 -20.70
N SER A 155 1.42 -0.40 -20.83
CA SER A 155 2.72 0.28 -20.64
C SER A 155 3.26 0.14 -19.21
N ILE A 156 2.39 0.28 -18.21
CA ILE A 156 2.72 0.03 -16.81
C ILE A 156 3.16 -1.43 -16.60
N ARG A 157 2.41 -2.39 -17.14
CA ARG A 157 2.75 -3.81 -17.01
C ARG A 157 4.08 -4.15 -17.68
N THR A 158 4.35 -3.59 -18.87
CA THR A 158 5.62 -3.77 -19.56
C THR A 158 6.78 -3.22 -18.73
N ALA A 159 6.62 -2.04 -18.13
CA ALA A 159 7.64 -1.45 -17.26
C ALA A 159 7.92 -2.32 -16.02
N LEU A 160 6.88 -2.93 -15.42
CA LEU A 160 7.04 -3.88 -14.31
C LEU A 160 7.79 -5.16 -14.70
N ASN A 161 7.57 -5.67 -15.92
CA ASN A 161 8.16 -6.92 -16.38
C ASN A 161 9.60 -6.76 -16.92
N SER A 162 10.15 -5.55 -16.90
CA SER A 162 11.54 -5.29 -17.36
C SER A 162 12.60 -5.50 -16.28
N PHE A 163 12.22 -6.03 -15.09
CA PHE A 163 13.10 -6.31 -13.95
C PHE A 163 12.95 -7.73 -13.45
#